data_7a18f400afbdaa9f98acfb2c071020a8
#
_entry.id   7a18f400afbdaa9f98acfb2c071020a8
#
_cell.length_a   1.000
_cell.length_b   1.000
_cell.length_c   1.000
_cell.angle_alpha   90.00
_cell.angle_beta   90.00
_cell.angle_gamma   90.00
#
_symmetry.space_group_name_H-M   'P 1'
#
loop_
_entity.id
_entity.type
_entity.pdbx_description
1 polymer ?
#
loop_
_entity_poly.entity_id
_entity_poly.type
_entity_poly.pdbx_seq_one_letter_code
_entity_poly.pdbx_strand_id
1 'polypeptide(L)'
;ADHIAKVVNPERSFITAVALTEDFLKDIMVTVYEEYPEKMLSTEALESIDRQYKLLDTILAKATKEEIVASLIEEKVRGIFYGNPIDYFTKDKKTKLGFGNYFEKNHSLNLKYFAEITARRNLFAHNRGRVDAKYLREVENPTLKAGQKAVIEKEYLRHTIIILRGLASVAAMLVNTN
;
A
#
# COMPACT_ATOMS: atom_id res chain seq x y z
N ALA A 1 12.75 -23.43 -22.81
CA ALA A 1 12.55 -22.00 -23.11
C ALA A 1 11.08 -21.60 -22.98
N ASP A 2 10.15 -22.36 -23.55
CA ASP A 2 8.69 -22.07 -23.55
C ASP A 2 8.07 -22.06 -22.15
N HIS A 3 8.52 -22.94 -21.25
CA HIS A 3 8.00 -22.99 -19.87
C HIS A 3 8.40 -21.73 -19.11
N ILE A 4 9.65 -21.28 -19.26
CA ILE A 4 10.15 -20.04 -18.63
C ILE A 4 9.36 -18.83 -19.11
N ALA A 5 9.11 -18.70 -20.42
CA ALA A 5 8.37 -17.58 -20.98
C ALA A 5 6.88 -17.55 -20.55
N LYS A 6 6.27 -18.72 -20.33
CA LYS A 6 4.86 -18.81 -19.93
C LYS A 6 4.61 -18.62 -18.44
N VAL A 7 5.56 -19.01 -17.57
CA VAL A 7 5.38 -18.99 -16.11
C VAL A 7 6.09 -17.79 -15.48
N VAL A 8 7.33 -17.55 -15.83
CA VAL A 8 8.15 -16.49 -15.19
C VAL A 8 7.69 -15.09 -15.59
N ASN A 9 7.26 -14.91 -16.82
CA ASN A 9 6.86 -13.59 -17.32
C ASN A 9 5.59 -13.05 -16.66
N PRO A 10 4.46 -13.80 -16.55
CA PRO A 10 3.28 -13.36 -15.82
C PRO A 10 3.54 -13.08 -14.34
N GLU A 11 4.31 -13.91 -13.64
CA GLU A 11 4.66 -13.71 -12.23
C GLU A 11 5.49 -12.42 -12.03
N ARG A 12 6.50 -12.20 -12.86
CA ARG A 12 7.29 -10.96 -12.84
C ARG A 12 6.46 -9.74 -13.17
N SER A 13 5.62 -9.81 -14.20
CA SER A 13 4.73 -8.72 -14.58
C SER A 13 3.75 -8.38 -13.46
N PHE A 14 3.23 -9.40 -12.77
CA PHE A 14 2.35 -9.24 -11.62
C PHE A 14 3.07 -8.51 -10.46
N ILE A 15 4.25 -9.00 -10.06
CA ILE A 15 5.04 -8.37 -8.97
C ILE A 15 5.39 -6.94 -9.33
N THR A 16 5.81 -6.68 -10.57
CA THR A 16 6.16 -5.34 -11.06
C THR A 16 4.93 -4.41 -11.06
N ALA A 17 3.77 -4.88 -11.52
CA ALA A 17 2.56 -4.07 -11.53
C ALA A 17 2.12 -3.65 -10.13
N VAL A 18 2.22 -4.55 -9.13
CA VAL A 18 1.92 -4.22 -7.74
C VAL A 18 2.93 -3.22 -7.19
N ALA A 19 4.23 -3.45 -7.40
CA ALA A 19 5.29 -2.54 -6.93
C ALA A 19 5.14 -1.13 -7.50
N LEU A 20 4.94 -1.00 -8.82
CA LEU A 20 4.72 0.30 -9.47
C LEU A 20 3.48 1.03 -8.93
N THR A 21 2.42 0.28 -8.62
CA THR A 21 1.22 0.87 -8.02
C THR A 21 1.49 1.34 -6.60
N GLU A 22 2.15 0.53 -5.78
CA GLU A 22 2.53 0.92 -4.42
C GLU A 22 3.43 2.16 -4.42
N ASP A 23 4.41 2.22 -5.33
CA ASP A 23 5.29 3.38 -5.45
C ASP A 23 4.53 4.63 -5.89
N PHE A 24 3.64 4.52 -6.87
CA PHE A 24 2.77 5.63 -7.27
C PHE A 24 1.88 6.15 -6.11
N LEU A 25 1.30 5.24 -5.32
CA LEU A 25 0.49 5.63 -4.15
C LEU A 25 1.35 6.29 -3.06
N LYS A 26 2.59 5.85 -2.88
CA LYS A 26 3.57 6.51 -1.99
C LYS A 26 3.89 7.92 -2.48
N ASP A 27 4.13 8.08 -3.79
CA ASP A 27 4.44 9.38 -4.40
C ASP A 27 3.30 10.38 -4.20
N ILE A 28 2.03 9.93 -4.31
CA ILE A 28 0.87 10.76 -3.96
C ILE A 28 0.95 11.23 -2.49
N MET A 29 1.25 10.32 -1.54
CA MET A 29 1.37 10.69 -0.13
C MET A 29 2.51 11.68 0.09
N VAL A 30 3.69 11.41 -0.48
CA VAL A 30 4.86 12.29 -0.37
C VAL A 30 4.51 13.69 -0.86
N THR A 31 3.94 13.80 -2.07
CA THR A 31 3.55 15.07 -2.67
C THR A 31 2.58 15.84 -1.78
N VAL A 32 1.55 15.17 -1.25
CA VAL A 32 0.56 15.81 -0.35
C VAL A 32 1.22 16.29 0.94
N TYR A 33 2.14 15.51 1.52
CA TYR A 33 2.76 15.89 2.79
C TYR A 33 3.89 16.93 2.62
N GLU A 34 4.53 17.00 1.45
CA GLU A 34 5.45 18.09 1.11
C GLU A 34 4.71 19.41 0.95
N GLU A 35 3.54 19.38 0.31
CA GLU A 35 2.71 20.57 0.08
C GLU A 35 1.95 20.98 1.36
N TYR A 36 1.47 20.01 2.15
CA TYR A 36 0.69 20.22 3.38
C TYR A 36 1.27 19.43 4.56
N PRO A 37 2.42 19.88 5.13
CA PRO A 37 3.10 19.15 6.21
C PRO A 37 2.25 18.91 7.46
N GLU A 38 1.27 19.77 7.73
CA GLU A 38 0.34 19.62 8.86
C GLU A 38 -0.54 18.36 8.75
N LYS A 39 -0.73 17.81 7.56
CA LYS A 39 -1.45 16.55 7.35
C LYS A 39 -0.68 15.33 7.90
N MET A 40 0.62 15.46 8.12
CA MET A 40 1.40 14.39 8.77
C MET A 40 1.10 14.25 10.26
N LEU A 41 0.68 15.35 10.92
CA LEU A 41 0.39 15.37 12.34
C LEU A 41 -0.93 14.66 12.60
N SER A 42 -0.89 13.49 13.22
CA SER A 42 -2.08 12.85 13.76
C SER A 42 -2.23 13.19 15.22
N THR A 43 -3.46 13.35 15.69
CA THR A 43 -3.77 13.55 17.12
C THR A 43 -3.17 12.41 17.97
N GLU A 44 -3.22 11.18 17.46
CA GLU A 44 -2.64 10.00 18.09
C GLU A 44 -1.10 10.09 18.28
N ALA A 45 -0.39 10.82 17.41
CA ALA A 45 1.04 11.02 17.55
C ALA A 45 1.39 11.97 18.70
N LEU A 46 0.48 12.87 19.07
CA LEU A 46 0.65 13.80 20.16
C LEU A 46 0.24 13.20 21.53
N GLU A 47 -0.54 12.12 21.53
CA GLU A 47 -1.03 11.47 22.75
C GLU A 47 -0.04 10.44 23.35
N SER A 48 0.92 9.96 22.57
CA SER A 48 1.92 8.97 23.01
C SER A 48 3.24 9.63 23.37
N ILE A 49 3.65 9.49 24.62
CA ILE A 49 4.95 9.98 25.12
C ILE A 49 6.12 9.43 24.29
N ASP A 50 6.12 8.15 23.96
CA ASP A 50 7.17 7.52 23.14
C ASP A 50 7.28 8.14 21.75
N ARG A 51 6.15 8.50 21.12
CA ARG A 51 6.13 9.18 19.83
C ARG A 51 6.61 10.62 19.91
N GLN A 52 6.30 11.31 21.01
CA GLN A 52 6.83 12.66 21.26
C GLN A 52 8.35 12.64 21.42
N TYR A 53 8.90 11.68 22.19
CA TYR A 53 10.35 11.52 22.31
C TYR A 53 11.00 11.21 20.95
N LYS A 54 10.43 10.31 20.16
CA LYS A 54 10.94 9.97 18.84
C LYS A 54 10.92 11.17 17.88
N LEU A 55 9.85 11.98 17.94
CA LEU A 55 9.78 13.22 17.17
C LEU A 55 10.88 14.21 17.61
N LEU A 56 11.07 14.37 18.93
CA LEU A 56 12.12 15.22 19.46
C LEU A 56 13.52 14.74 19.05
N ASP A 57 13.78 13.44 19.13
CA ASP A 57 15.04 12.85 18.67
C ASP A 57 15.27 13.12 17.17
N THR A 58 14.22 13.00 16.34
CA THR A 58 14.30 13.30 14.91
C THR A 58 14.65 14.77 14.68
N ILE A 59 14.03 15.70 15.43
CA ILE A 59 14.29 17.13 15.35
C ILE A 59 15.73 17.45 15.77
N LEU A 60 16.20 16.86 16.85
CA LEU A 60 17.55 17.10 17.38
C LEU A 60 18.65 16.46 16.54
N ALA A 61 18.35 15.36 15.83
CA ALA A 61 19.32 14.63 15.00
C ALA A 61 19.53 15.23 13.60
N LYS A 62 18.64 16.12 13.15
CA LYS A 62 18.68 16.69 11.80
C LYS A 62 19.11 18.15 11.81
N ALA A 63 19.88 18.53 10.78
CA ALA A 63 20.48 19.86 10.70
C ALA A 63 19.53 20.91 10.12
N THR A 64 18.59 20.48 9.23
CA THR A 64 17.69 21.40 8.52
C THR A 64 16.23 21.02 8.71
N LYS A 65 15.35 22.00 8.49
CA LYS A 65 13.89 21.78 8.52
C LYS A 65 13.46 20.78 7.45
N GLU A 66 14.06 20.89 6.26
CA GLU A 66 13.79 20.03 5.11
C GLU A 66 14.12 18.57 5.41
N GLU A 67 15.26 18.32 6.07
CA GLU A 67 15.63 16.96 6.50
C GLU A 67 14.68 16.39 7.56
N ILE A 68 14.20 17.24 8.48
CA ILE A 68 13.21 16.82 9.47
C ILE A 68 11.91 16.43 8.76
N VAL A 69 11.38 17.27 7.90
CA VAL A 69 10.15 17.03 7.15
C VAL A 69 10.27 15.75 6.31
N ALA A 70 11.34 15.58 5.55
CA ALA A 70 11.58 14.39 4.75
C ALA A 70 11.60 13.10 5.60
N SER A 71 12.26 13.13 6.75
CA SER A 71 12.30 11.99 7.69
C SER A 71 10.91 11.63 8.23
N LEU A 72 10.10 12.64 8.56
CA LEU A 72 8.74 12.43 9.06
C LEU A 72 7.81 11.88 7.97
N ILE A 73 7.95 12.37 6.73
CA ILE A 73 7.24 11.83 5.56
C ILE A 73 7.59 10.36 5.37
N GLU A 74 8.88 10.02 5.34
CA GLU A 74 9.35 8.65 5.16
C GLU A 74 8.78 7.71 6.23
N GLU A 75 8.81 8.12 7.50
CA GLU A 75 8.27 7.33 8.60
C GLU A 75 6.76 7.14 8.45
N LYS A 76 6.02 8.19 8.11
CA LYS A 76 4.57 8.16 7.91
C LYS A 76 4.18 7.23 6.76
N VAL A 77 4.83 7.37 5.61
CA VAL A 77 4.60 6.53 4.43
C VAL A 77 4.92 5.07 4.74
N ARG A 78 6.07 4.82 5.39
CA ARG A 78 6.45 3.49 5.85
C ARG A 78 5.37 2.88 6.75
N GLY A 79 4.87 3.63 7.74
CA GLY A 79 3.85 3.16 8.68
C GLY A 79 2.53 2.74 8.03
N ILE A 80 2.20 3.28 6.84
CA ILE A 80 1.02 2.88 6.07
C ILE A 80 1.32 1.61 5.25
N PHE A 81 2.40 1.59 4.47
CA PHE A 81 2.66 0.53 3.49
C PHE A 81 3.24 -0.77 4.09
N TYR A 82 3.92 -0.71 5.25
CA TYR A 82 4.36 -1.91 5.98
C TYR A 82 3.28 -2.48 6.91
N GLY A 83 2.16 -1.76 7.10
CA GLY A 83 0.98 -2.23 7.82
C GLY A 83 0.01 -2.98 6.93
N ASN A 84 -1.28 -2.64 7.04
CA ASN A 84 -2.30 -3.13 6.13
C ASN A 84 -2.42 -2.18 4.92
N PRO A 85 -2.11 -2.62 3.68
CA PRO A 85 -2.14 -1.74 2.50
C PRO A 85 -3.51 -1.10 2.22
N ILE A 86 -4.61 -1.72 2.69
CA ILE A 86 -5.96 -1.16 2.59
C ILE A 86 -6.09 0.14 3.39
N ASP A 87 -5.31 0.31 4.46
CA ASP A 87 -5.33 1.50 5.30
C ASP A 87 -5.07 2.78 4.50
N TYR A 88 -4.33 2.67 3.40
CA TYR A 88 -4.13 3.78 2.48
C TYR A 88 -5.46 4.39 2.00
N PHE A 89 -6.44 3.54 1.69
CA PHE A 89 -7.72 3.94 1.13
C PHE A 89 -8.82 4.17 2.18
N THR A 90 -8.73 3.51 3.35
CA THR A 90 -9.83 3.41 4.30
C THR A 90 -9.57 4.14 5.62
N LYS A 91 -8.31 4.43 5.95
CA LYS A 91 -7.93 5.10 7.20
C LYS A 91 -7.61 6.56 6.99
N ASP A 92 -8.57 7.33 6.45
CA ASP A 92 -8.35 8.75 6.13
C ASP A 92 -7.96 9.59 7.35
N LYS A 93 -8.45 9.26 8.55
CA LYS A 93 -7.99 9.88 9.80
C LYS A 93 -6.48 9.71 10.03
N LYS A 94 -5.91 8.59 9.55
CA LYS A 94 -4.49 8.25 9.65
C LYS A 94 -3.70 8.84 8.48
N THR A 95 -4.21 8.74 7.26
CA THR A 95 -3.52 9.19 6.04
C THR A 95 -3.73 10.68 5.75
N LYS A 96 -4.89 11.23 6.11
CA LYS A 96 -5.30 12.63 5.84
C LYS A 96 -5.19 13.03 4.37
N LEU A 97 -5.46 12.07 3.46
CA LEU A 97 -5.48 12.30 2.02
C LEU A 97 -6.80 12.89 1.50
N GLY A 98 -7.81 13.00 2.37
CA GLY A 98 -9.10 13.56 2.02
C GLY A 98 -10.06 12.57 1.36
N PHE A 99 -9.78 11.26 1.44
CA PHE A 99 -10.66 10.24 0.84
C PHE A 99 -11.94 10.01 1.63
N GLY A 100 -11.98 10.34 2.92
CA GLY A 100 -13.10 10.04 3.80
C GLY A 100 -13.45 8.55 3.75
N ASN A 101 -14.68 8.24 3.38
CA ASN A 101 -15.17 6.87 3.17
C ASN A 101 -15.48 6.54 1.70
N TYR A 102 -14.91 7.32 0.77
CA TYR A 102 -15.23 7.21 -0.66
C TYR A 102 -14.96 5.82 -1.21
N PHE A 103 -13.78 5.25 -0.92
CA PHE A 103 -13.39 3.95 -1.42
C PHE A 103 -14.23 2.81 -0.84
N GLU A 104 -14.59 2.88 0.44
CA GLU A 104 -15.45 1.88 1.08
C GLU A 104 -16.85 1.89 0.47
N LYS A 105 -17.39 3.07 0.16
CA LYS A 105 -18.72 3.20 -0.45
C LYS A 105 -18.76 2.80 -1.92
N ASN A 106 -17.76 3.20 -2.71
CA ASN A 106 -17.83 3.12 -4.16
C ASN A 106 -16.94 2.00 -4.75
N HIS A 107 -15.94 1.50 -4.00
CA HIS A 107 -14.93 0.57 -4.47
C HIS A 107 -14.69 -0.62 -3.52
N SER A 108 -15.66 -0.97 -2.68
CA SER A 108 -15.51 -2.03 -1.66
C SER A 108 -15.03 -3.36 -2.24
N LEU A 109 -15.56 -3.76 -3.39
CA LEU A 109 -15.13 -4.98 -4.08
C LEU A 109 -13.69 -4.88 -4.58
N ASN A 110 -13.30 -3.73 -5.14
CA ASN A 110 -11.94 -3.49 -5.61
C ASN A 110 -10.94 -3.49 -4.45
N LEU A 111 -11.32 -3.00 -3.28
CA LEU A 111 -10.49 -3.07 -2.07
C LEU A 111 -10.26 -4.51 -1.61
N LYS A 112 -11.27 -5.39 -1.67
CA LYS A 112 -11.11 -6.83 -1.38
C LYS A 112 -10.14 -7.49 -2.36
N TYR A 113 -10.25 -7.17 -3.65
CA TYR A 113 -9.28 -7.65 -4.65
C TYR A 113 -7.88 -7.09 -4.41
N PHE A 114 -7.75 -5.82 -4.04
CA PHE A 114 -6.46 -5.22 -3.71
C PHE A 114 -5.80 -5.91 -2.52
N ALA A 115 -6.56 -6.25 -1.47
CA ALA A 115 -6.08 -7.04 -0.35
C ALA A 115 -5.53 -8.40 -0.79
N GLU A 116 -6.27 -9.12 -1.63
CA GLU A 116 -5.85 -10.42 -2.16
C GLU A 116 -4.62 -10.27 -3.07
N ILE A 117 -4.59 -9.28 -3.95
CA ILE A 117 -3.46 -8.99 -4.83
C ILE A 117 -2.18 -8.73 -4.01
N THR A 118 -2.23 -7.90 -2.99
CA THR A 118 -1.07 -7.59 -2.15
C THR A 118 -0.64 -8.79 -1.31
N ALA A 119 -1.58 -9.55 -0.75
CA ALA A 119 -1.29 -10.79 -0.03
C ALA A 119 -0.65 -11.83 -0.95
N ARG A 120 -1.16 -12.00 -2.18
CA ARG A 120 -0.59 -12.91 -3.19
C ARG A 120 0.82 -12.48 -3.63
N ARG A 121 1.05 -11.18 -3.83
CA ARG A 121 2.40 -10.67 -4.11
C ARG A 121 3.38 -11.04 -3.00
N ASN A 122 2.96 -10.96 -1.75
CA ASN A 122 3.79 -11.33 -0.61
C ASN A 122 4.14 -12.83 -0.61
N LEU A 123 3.26 -13.72 -1.08
CA LEU A 123 3.59 -15.14 -1.26
C LEU A 123 4.76 -15.33 -2.24
N PHE A 124 4.76 -14.60 -3.36
CA PHE A 124 5.86 -14.69 -4.32
C PHE A 124 7.17 -14.09 -3.79
N ALA A 125 7.07 -12.98 -3.07
CA ALA A 125 8.24 -12.30 -2.52
C ALA A 125 8.93 -13.11 -1.38
N HIS A 126 8.15 -13.78 -0.53
CA HIS A 126 8.66 -14.36 0.71
C HIS A 126 8.49 -15.87 0.83
N ASN A 127 7.59 -16.49 0.06
CA ASN A 127 7.24 -17.90 0.22
C ASN A 127 7.22 -18.70 -1.10
N ARG A 128 7.93 -18.23 -2.12
CA ARG A 128 8.02 -18.88 -3.45
C ARG A 128 6.65 -19.20 -4.06
N GLY A 129 5.67 -18.34 -3.80
CA GLY A 129 4.28 -18.47 -4.25
C GLY A 129 3.44 -19.51 -3.50
N ARG A 130 3.90 -20.06 -2.37
CA ARG A 130 3.13 -21.02 -1.57
C ARG A 130 2.25 -20.30 -0.56
N VAL A 131 0.97 -20.69 -0.50
CA VAL A 131 -0.01 -20.15 0.44
C VAL A 131 0.37 -20.50 1.87
N ASP A 132 0.46 -19.47 2.71
CA ASP A 132 0.76 -19.56 4.13
C ASP A 132 -0.43 -19.14 5.02
N ALA A 133 -0.25 -19.26 6.33
CA ALA A 133 -1.27 -18.88 7.30
C ALA A 133 -1.57 -17.37 7.29
N LYS A 134 -0.60 -16.53 6.90
CA LYS A 134 -0.78 -15.09 6.80
C LYS A 134 -1.74 -14.75 5.67
N TYR A 135 -1.53 -15.30 4.48
CA TYR A 135 -2.42 -15.14 3.33
C TYR A 135 -3.87 -15.54 3.68
N LEU A 136 -4.05 -16.72 4.30
CA LEU A 136 -5.38 -17.23 4.67
C LEU A 136 -6.10 -16.37 5.72
N ARG A 137 -5.36 -15.64 6.53
CA ARG A 137 -5.92 -14.72 7.53
C ARG A 137 -6.27 -13.35 6.94
N GLU A 138 -5.47 -12.87 5.97
CA GLU A 138 -5.59 -11.53 5.38
C GLU A 138 -6.59 -11.48 4.22
N VAL A 139 -6.84 -12.60 3.56
CA VAL A 139 -7.73 -12.67 2.40
C VAL A 139 -9.13 -13.13 2.83
N GLU A 140 -10.13 -12.32 2.52
CA GLU A 140 -11.52 -12.69 2.72
C GLU A 140 -11.94 -13.76 1.70
N ASN A 141 -12.45 -14.91 2.18
CA ASN A 141 -12.88 -16.05 1.35
C ASN A 141 -11.78 -16.53 0.37
N PRO A 142 -10.61 -16.96 0.87
CA PRO A 142 -9.52 -17.39 0.02
C PRO A 142 -9.90 -18.60 -0.83
N THR A 143 -9.64 -18.55 -2.13
CA THR A 143 -9.85 -19.68 -3.05
C THR A 143 -8.72 -20.70 -3.01
N LEU A 144 -7.54 -20.29 -2.53
CA LEU A 144 -6.34 -21.11 -2.43
C LEU A 144 -6.24 -21.75 -1.04
N LYS A 145 -5.70 -22.96 -0.96
CA LYS A 145 -5.52 -23.75 0.28
C LYS A 145 -4.09 -23.63 0.79
N ALA A 146 -3.91 -23.85 2.12
CA ALA A 146 -2.58 -23.89 2.74
C ALA A 146 -1.61 -24.80 2.00
N GLY A 147 -0.38 -24.32 1.73
CA GLY A 147 0.66 -25.04 1.01
C GLY A 147 0.48 -25.14 -0.51
N GLN A 148 -0.70 -24.78 -1.03
CA GLN A 148 -0.94 -24.72 -2.47
C GLN A 148 -0.04 -23.67 -3.11
N LYS A 149 0.48 -23.94 -4.31
CA LYS A 149 1.23 -22.95 -5.09
C LYS A 149 0.26 -22.04 -5.83
N ALA A 150 0.34 -20.74 -5.58
CA ALA A 150 -0.38 -19.74 -6.35
C ALA A 150 0.20 -19.67 -7.78
N VAL A 151 -0.67 -19.47 -8.75
CA VAL A 151 -0.31 -19.31 -10.16
C VAL A 151 -0.87 -17.96 -10.63
N ILE A 152 -0.10 -17.26 -11.44
CA ILE A 152 -0.54 -16.02 -12.10
C ILE A 152 -0.92 -16.35 -13.55
N GLU A 153 -2.21 -16.56 -13.78
CA GLU A 153 -2.77 -16.74 -15.10
C GLU A 153 -2.94 -15.40 -15.81
N LYS A 154 -3.00 -15.40 -17.14
CA LYS A 154 -3.13 -14.17 -17.94
C LYS A 154 -4.38 -13.36 -17.56
N GLU A 155 -5.50 -14.02 -17.34
CA GLU A 155 -6.75 -13.36 -16.96
C GLU A 155 -6.66 -12.75 -15.56
N TYR A 156 -6.05 -13.46 -14.61
CA TYR A 156 -5.79 -12.91 -13.29
C TYR A 156 -4.90 -11.68 -13.36
N LEU A 157 -3.81 -11.72 -14.14
CA LEU A 157 -2.91 -10.58 -14.35
C LEU A 157 -3.65 -9.38 -14.97
N ARG A 158 -4.44 -9.63 -16.00
CA ARG A 158 -5.26 -8.58 -16.65
C ARG A 158 -6.19 -7.92 -15.66
N HIS A 159 -6.92 -8.72 -14.89
CA HIS A 159 -7.83 -8.23 -13.85
C HIS A 159 -7.10 -7.44 -12.78
N THR A 160 -5.96 -7.94 -12.31
CA THR A 160 -5.07 -7.22 -11.37
C THR A 160 -4.72 -5.84 -11.89
N ILE A 161 -4.24 -5.71 -13.12
CA ILE A 161 -3.84 -4.42 -13.72
C ILE A 161 -5.04 -3.45 -13.77
N ILE A 162 -6.23 -3.93 -14.11
CA ILE A 162 -7.44 -3.10 -14.14
C ILE A 162 -7.78 -2.55 -12.75
N ILE A 163 -7.76 -3.42 -11.73
CA ILE A 163 -8.05 -3.02 -10.33
C ILE A 163 -7.02 -2.01 -9.82
N LEU A 164 -5.72 -2.33 -9.97
CA LEU A 164 -4.63 -1.48 -9.51
C LEU A 164 -4.69 -0.09 -10.17
N ARG A 165 -4.83 -0.06 -11.49
CA ARG A 165 -4.94 1.20 -12.25
C ARG A 165 -6.19 1.99 -11.84
N GLY A 166 -7.33 1.32 -11.66
CA GLY A 166 -8.58 1.95 -11.25
C GLY A 166 -8.45 2.64 -9.89
N LEU A 167 -7.96 1.92 -8.87
CA LEU A 167 -7.76 2.47 -7.53
C LEU A 167 -6.75 3.62 -7.51
N ALA A 168 -5.62 3.46 -8.22
CA ALA A 168 -4.58 4.49 -8.30
C ALA A 168 -5.10 5.77 -9.00
N SER A 169 -5.83 5.63 -10.10
CA SER A 169 -6.41 6.78 -10.83
C SER A 169 -7.42 7.54 -9.98
N VAL A 170 -8.29 6.83 -9.26
CA VAL A 170 -9.28 7.46 -8.38
C VAL A 170 -8.57 8.16 -7.20
N ALA A 171 -7.55 7.55 -6.62
CA ALA A 171 -6.78 8.18 -5.54
C ALA A 171 -6.15 9.51 -6.01
N ALA A 172 -5.49 9.52 -7.17
CA ALA A 172 -4.90 10.72 -7.75
C ALA A 172 -5.96 11.79 -8.05
N MET A 173 -7.12 11.40 -8.60
CA MET A 173 -8.22 12.32 -8.86
C MET A 173 -8.72 12.99 -7.58
N LEU A 174 -8.97 12.22 -6.53
CA LEU A 174 -9.52 12.74 -5.27
C LEU A 174 -8.55 13.69 -4.57
N VAL A 175 -7.25 13.41 -4.60
CA VAL A 175 -6.24 14.29 -4.00
C VAL A 175 -6.17 15.64 -4.73
N ASN A 176 -6.32 15.65 -6.07
CA ASN A 176 -6.30 16.88 -6.86
C ASN A 176 -7.56 17.73 -6.73
N THR A 177 -8.65 17.20 -6.17
CA THR A 177 -9.93 17.92 -6.01
C THR A 177 -10.18 18.43 -4.59
N ASN A 178 -9.36 18.04 -3.63
CA ASN A 178 -9.41 18.41 -2.22
C ASN A 178 -8.28 19.37 -1.84
#